data_56ccbef6e4c12babf576af7942183380
#
_entry.id   56ccbef6e4c12babf576af7942183380
#
_cell.length_a   1.000
_cell.length_b   1.000
_cell.length_c   1.000
_cell.angle_alpha   90.00
_cell.angle_beta   90.00
_cell.angle_gamma   90.00
#
_symmetry.space_group_name_H-M   'P 1'
#
loop_
_entity.id
_entity.type
_entity.pdbx_description
1 polymer ?
#
loop_
_entity_poly.entity_id
_entity_poly.type
_entity_poly.pdbx_seq_one_letter_code
_entity_poly.pdbx_strand_id
1 'polypeptide(L)'
;MNKKVYVANLPFQASEPELKVLFSRAGDVMSVKIVADRQTGQPRGIAFVEMSTQWEARRAVSMLNRTDFMGKNLLVKEAIVRRGFRGR
;
A
#
# COMPACT_ATOMS: atom_id res chain seq x y z
N MET A 1 6.00 15.64 -2.97
CA MET A 1 6.47 14.66 -2.03
C MET A 1 5.60 13.47 -2.03
N ASN A 2 6.19 12.32 -1.98
CA ASN A 2 5.42 11.11 -2.13
C ASN A 2 5.07 10.50 -0.78
N LYS A 3 3.78 10.51 -0.47
CA LYS A 3 3.27 9.93 0.76
C LYS A 3 2.55 8.61 0.53
N LYS A 4 2.52 8.14 -0.70
CA LYS A 4 1.83 6.90 -1.02
C LYS A 4 2.77 5.73 -1.08
N VAL A 5 2.26 4.59 -0.62
CA VAL A 5 3.01 3.35 -0.58
C VAL A 5 2.24 2.32 -1.41
N TYR A 6 2.96 1.59 -2.22
CA TYR A 6 2.40 0.53 -3.05
C TYR A 6 2.61 -0.80 -2.33
N VAL A 7 1.55 -1.58 -2.20
CA VAL A 7 1.60 -2.87 -1.52
C VAL A 7 1.18 -3.95 -2.51
N ALA A 8 1.99 -4.97 -2.64
CA ALA A 8 1.69 -6.08 -3.55
C ALA A 8 1.77 -7.40 -2.80
N ASN A 9 1.35 -8.45 -3.46
CA ASN A 9 1.30 -9.80 -2.91
C ASN A 9 0.37 -9.88 -1.70
N LEU A 10 -0.71 -9.14 -1.77
CA LEU A 10 -1.68 -9.05 -0.70
C LEU A 10 -2.60 -10.27 -0.70
N PRO A 11 -2.90 -10.86 0.47
CA PRO A 11 -3.88 -11.94 0.51
C PRO A 11 -5.26 -11.45 0.08
N PHE A 12 -6.03 -12.32 -0.52
CA PHE A 12 -7.37 -11.96 -0.97
C PHE A 12 -8.28 -11.59 0.19
N GLN A 13 -8.05 -12.15 1.37
CA GLN A 13 -8.87 -11.87 2.53
C GLN A 13 -8.54 -10.56 3.22
N ALA A 14 -7.45 -9.91 2.81
CA ALA A 14 -7.04 -8.69 3.48
C ALA A 14 -8.08 -7.60 3.27
N SER A 15 -8.36 -6.85 4.31
CA SER A 15 -9.32 -5.77 4.26
C SER A 15 -8.61 -4.44 4.50
N GLU A 16 -9.29 -3.35 4.14
CA GLU A 16 -8.73 -2.03 4.37
C GLU A 16 -8.46 -1.75 5.84
N PRO A 17 -9.38 -2.07 6.77
CA PRO A 17 -9.08 -1.87 8.19
C PRO A 17 -7.86 -2.64 8.66
N GLU A 18 -7.67 -3.85 8.16
CA GLU A 18 -6.51 -4.65 8.56
C GLU A 18 -5.21 -4.02 8.09
N LEU A 19 -5.21 -3.51 6.87
CA LEU A 19 -4.04 -2.82 6.35
C LEU A 19 -3.77 -1.54 7.12
N LYS A 20 -4.82 -0.84 7.50
CA LYS A 20 -4.66 0.37 8.27
C LYS A 20 -3.98 0.07 9.60
N VAL A 21 -4.41 -0.99 10.26
CA VAL A 21 -3.79 -1.39 11.53
C VAL A 21 -2.32 -1.72 11.32
N LEU A 22 -2.02 -2.48 10.28
CA LEU A 22 -0.64 -2.88 10.01
C LEU A 22 0.24 -1.66 9.74
N PHE A 23 -0.21 -0.76 8.87
CA PHE A 23 0.60 0.39 8.50
C PHE A 23 0.64 1.45 9.58
N SER A 24 -0.29 1.40 10.54
CA SER A 24 -0.26 2.31 11.68
C SER A 24 0.99 2.11 12.55
N ARG A 25 1.65 0.99 12.40
CA ARG A 25 2.92 0.77 13.10
C ARG A 25 4.01 1.71 12.61
N ALA A 26 3.90 2.17 11.38
CA ALA A 26 4.91 3.03 10.79
C ALA A 26 4.58 4.51 10.91
N GLY A 27 3.32 4.83 11.19
CA GLY A 27 2.90 6.22 11.29
C GLY A 27 1.41 6.36 11.07
N ASP A 28 0.97 7.57 10.84
CA ASP A 28 -0.46 7.84 10.64
C ASP A 28 -0.88 7.51 9.22
N VAL A 29 -1.92 6.70 9.13
CA VAL A 29 -2.46 6.29 7.83
C VAL A 29 -3.60 7.22 7.46
N MET A 30 -3.49 7.87 6.33
CA MET A 30 -4.53 8.79 5.85
C MET A 30 -5.60 8.06 5.07
N SER A 31 -5.22 7.08 4.26
CA SER A 31 -6.19 6.33 3.49
C SER A 31 -5.59 5.01 3.05
N VAL A 32 -6.48 4.05 2.79
CA VAL A 32 -6.10 2.75 2.26
C VAL A 32 -7.05 2.45 1.12
N LYS A 33 -6.50 2.00 0.00
CA LYS A 33 -7.33 1.61 -1.12
C LYS A 33 -6.84 0.28 -1.66
N ILE A 34 -7.69 -0.72 -1.59
CA ILE A 34 -7.40 -2.03 -2.17
C ILE A 34 -7.92 -2.03 -3.59
N VAL A 35 -7.04 -2.39 -4.52
CA VAL A 35 -7.39 -2.40 -5.94
C VAL A 35 -8.16 -3.66 -6.26
N ALA A 36 -9.27 -3.52 -6.97
CA ALA A 36 -10.08 -4.64 -7.39
C ALA A 36 -10.11 -4.70 -8.91
N ASP A 37 -10.30 -5.91 -9.43
CA ASP A 37 -10.44 -6.12 -10.85
C ASP A 37 -11.75 -5.49 -11.31
N ARG A 38 -11.72 -4.72 -12.39
CA ARG A 38 -12.90 -4.04 -12.86
C ARG A 38 -13.98 -4.98 -13.33
N GLN A 39 -13.59 -6.09 -13.91
CA GLN A 39 -14.55 -7.00 -14.50
C GLN A 39 -15.14 -7.96 -13.51
N THR A 40 -14.33 -8.46 -12.60
CA THR A 40 -14.78 -9.49 -11.66
C THR A 40 -15.08 -8.95 -10.29
N GLY A 41 -14.55 -7.77 -9.96
CA GLY A 41 -14.70 -7.21 -8.62
C GLY A 41 -13.81 -7.84 -7.58
N GLN A 42 -12.96 -8.77 -7.98
CA GLN A 42 -12.12 -9.47 -7.03
C GLN A 42 -10.83 -8.71 -6.76
N PRO A 43 -10.26 -8.84 -5.54
CA PRO A 43 -9.01 -8.18 -5.22
C PRO A 43 -7.88 -8.67 -6.12
N ARG A 44 -7.00 -7.77 -6.50
CA ARG A 44 -5.87 -8.11 -7.36
C ARG A 44 -4.58 -8.33 -6.58
N GLY A 45 -4.65 -8.30 -5.27
CA GLY A 45 -3.47 -8.47 -4.45
C GLY A 45 -2.60 -7.21 -4.37
N ILE A 46 -3.19 -6.07 -4.68
CA ILE A 46 -2.49 -4.78 -4.71
C ILE A 46 -3.29 -3.77 -3.92
N ALA A 47 -2.59 -2.92 -3.20
CA ALA A 47 -3.23 -1.83 -2.48
C ALA A 47 -2.32 -0.60 -2.47
N PHE A 48 -2.93 0.54 -2.24
CA PHE A 48 -2.20 1.78 -2.03
C PHE A 48 -2.55 2.31 -0.65
N VAL A 49 -1.54 2.69 0.09
CA VAL A 49 -1.72 3.26 1.43
C VAL A 49 -1.10 4.65 1.42
N GLU A 50 -1.87 5.64 1.83
CA GLU A 50 -1.35 6.99 1.92
C GLU A 50 -1.07 7.31 3.38
N MET A 51 0.18 7.67 3.66
CA MET A 51 0.59 8.05 5.01
C MET A 51 0.50 9.57 5.14
N SER A 52 0.58 10.07 6.36
CA SER A 52 0.44 11.51 6.58
C SER A 52 1.68 12.29 6.16
N THR A 53 2.84 11.65 6.14
CA THR A 53 4.07 12.32 5.72
C THR A 53 4.91 11.40 4.86
N GLN A 54 5.84 12.01 4.14
CA GLN A 54 6.79 11.26 3.33
C GLN A 54 7.69 10.38 4.20
N TRP A 55 8.03 10.88 5.39
CA TRP A 55 8.88 10.12 6.31
C TRP A 55 8.20 8.85 6.78
N GLU A 56 6.91 8.95 7.06
CA GLU A 56 6.16 7.78 7.47
C GLU A 56 6.01 6.78 6.34
N ALA A 57 5.85 7.28 5.12
CA ALA A 57 5.78 6.39 3.96
C ALA A 57 7.08 5.61 3.80
N ARG A 58 8.21 6.28 3.94
CA ARG A 58 9.51 5.61 3.85
C ARG A 58 9.70 4.61 4.99
N ARG A 59 9.25 4.99 6.18
CA ARG A 59 9.33 4.08 7.32
C ARG A 59 8.49 2.84 7.07
N ALA A 60 7.30 3.02 6.48
CA ALA A 60 6.44 1.89 6.17
C ALA A 60 7.12 0.93 5.21
N VAL A 61 7.77 1.45 4.19
CA VAL A 61 8.50 0.60 3.25
C VAL A 61 9.60 -0.17 4.00
N SER A 62 10.37 0.52 4.80
CA SER A 62 11.48 -0.10 5.51
C SER A 62 11.02 -1.16 6.50
N MET A 63 9.93 -0.89 7.22
CA MET A 63 9.46 -1.79 8.27
C MET A 63 8.66 -2.95 7.75
N LEU A 64 7.87 -2.73 6.71
CA LEU A 64 6.86 -3.69 6.32
C LEU A 64 7.17 -4.47 5.05
N ASN A 65 8.16 -4.04 4.29
CA ASN A 65 8.51 -4.79 3.09
C ASN A 65 9.02 -6.17 3.50
N ARG A 66 8.45 -7.18 2.87
CA ARG A 66 8.80 -8.58 3.09
C ARG A 66 8.39 -9.11 4.45
N THR A 67 7.42 -8.46 5.10
CA THR A 67 6.89 -9.02 6.33
C THR A 67 5.76 -9.98 6.01
N ASP A 68 5.58 -10.94 6.90
CA ASP A 68 4.51 -11.90 6.76
C ASP A 68 3.20 -11.26 7.21
N PHE A 69 2.19 -11.30 6.35
CA PHE A 69 0.89 -10.76 6.68
C PHE A 69 -0.15 -11.78 6.21
N MET A 70 -0.82 -12.40 7.16
CA MET A 70 -1.84 -13.41 6.88
C MET A 70 -1.30 -14.54 6.00
N GLY A 71 -0.05 -14.90 6.21
CA GLY A 71 0.56 -16.01 5.50
C GLY A 71 1.25 -15.65 4.20
N LYS A 72 1.28 -14.39 3.83
CA LYS A 72 1.97 -13.97 2.61
C LYS A 72 2.98 -12.87 2.91
N ASN A 73 4.10 -12.91 2.21
CA ASN A 73 5.12 -11.88 2.34
C ASN A 73 4.72 -10.67 1.50
N LEU A 74 4.47 -9.57 2.15
CA LEU A 74 4.09 -8.35 1.44
C LEU A 74 5.28 -7.75 0.72
N LEU A 75 5.02 -7.18 -0.44
CA LEU A 75 5.98 -6.36 -1.14
C LEU A 75 5.53 -4.93 -0.98
N VAL A 76 6.35 -4.11 -0.34
CA VAL A 76 6.00 -2.74 -0.02
C VAL A 76 7.06 -1.81 -0.58
N LYS A 77 6.65 -0.83 -1.34
CA LYS A 77 7.58 0.16 -1.87
C LYS A 77 6.86 1.48 -2.09
N GLU A 78 7.62 2.54 -2.31
CA GLU A 78 7.03 3.83 -2.59
C GLU A 78 6.27 3.77 -3.89
N ALA A 79 5.07 4.31 -3.89
CA ALA A 79 4.28 4.37 -5.11
C ALA A 79 4.83 5.49 -5.98
N ILE A 80 5.09 5.17 -7.23
CA ILE A 80 5.57 6.19 -8.16
C ILE A 80 4.37 6.78 -8.86
N VAL A 81 4.15 8.06 -8.61
CA VAL A 81 3.06 8.76 -9.26
C VAL A 81 3.59 9.44 -10.50
N ARG A 82 3.25 8.89 -11.66
CA ARG A 82 3.67 9.48 -12.88
C ARG A 82 2.66 10.41 -13.31
N ARG A 83 2.87 11.66 -13.14
CA ARG A 83 1.96 12.59 -13.62
C ARG A 83 2.32 12.86 -14.94
N GLY A 84 1.83 12.52 -15.56
CA GLY A 84 2.03 12.79 -16.78
C GLY A 84 3.00 13.44 -17.55
N PHE A 85 3.26 13.38 -17.70
CA PHE A 85 3.89 13.81 -18.25
C PHE A 85 3.90 13.73 -19.33
N ARG A 86 3.66 13.96 -19.50
CA ARG A 86 3.49 14.07 -20.19
C ARG A 86 3.96 14.24 -20.87
N GLY A 87 4.30 14.08 -21.35
CA GLY A 87 4.64 14.35 -21.80
C GLY A 87 4.89 14.81 -22.34
N ARG A 88 5.10 15.01 -22.41
CA ARG A 88 5.38 15.55 -22.85
C ARG A 88 5.79 15.34 -23.30
#